data_ab58e52b23c09adce5b0fb089a405511
#
_entry.id   ab58e52b23c09adce5b0fb089a405511
#
_cell.length_a   1.000
_cell.length_b   1.000
_cell.length_c   1.000
_cell.angle_alpha   90.00
_cell.angle_beta   90.00
_cell.angle_gamma   90.00
#
_symmetry.space_group_name_H-M   'P 1'
#
loop_
_entity.id
_entity.type
_entity.pdbx_description
1 polymer ?
#
loop_
_entity_poly.entity_id
_entity_poly.type
_entity_poly.pdbx_seq_one_letter_code
_entity_poly.pdbx_strand_id
1 'polypeptide(L)'
;MRPLIIAHRGASHLAPENTLTAFRLAKTLGADGFECDVQITRDRHLVVAHDYLTDLKTGVHGNIPDMDFDDLRQLDFGKWKSPEFAGEKIPTLEEVLEVAQDFRMIHIELKPYLDRDEEIVDRVIDAVLDAGLEEKAVLTSFEYGALR
;
A
#
# COMPACT_ATOMS: atom_id res chain seq x y z
N MET A 1 4.78 29.17 4.02
CA MET A 1 4.56 27.69 3.98
C MET A 1 4.15 27.31 2.58
N ARG A 2 4.74 26.29 1.96
CA ARG A 2 4.25 25.72 0.70
C ARG A 2 3.31 24.52 0.98
N PRO A 3 2.41 24.17 0.06
CA PRO A 3 1.66 22.92 0.14
C PRO A 3 2.58 21.70 0.21
N LEU A 4 2.12 20.63 0.84
CA LEU A 4 2.81 19.34 0.81
C LEU A 4 2.58 18.65 -0.53
N ILE A 5 3.63 17.99 -1.03
CA ILE A 5 3.57 17.18 -2.24
C ILE A 5 3.44 15.71 -1.81
N ILE A 6 2.30 15.10 -2.10
CA ILE A 6 2.01 13.70 -1.78
C ILE A 6 2.07 12.87 -3.07
N ALA A 7 2.95 11.89 -3.10
CA ALA A 7 3.14 11.01 -4.24
C ALA A 7 2.06 9.90 -4.22
N HIS A 8 1.11 9.95 -5.14
CA HIS A 8 -0.01 9.00 -5.26
C HIS A 8 0.51 7.61 -5.64
N ARG A 9 0.37 6.63 -4.73
CA ARG A 9 0.92 5.27 -4.83
C ARG A 9 2.46 5.24 -5.00
N GLY A 10 3.14 6.23 -4.40
CA GLY A 10 4.56 6.46 -4.61
C GLY A 10 4.83 7.23 -5.92
N ALA A 11 6.04 7.12 -6.46
CA ALA A 11 6.41 7.68 -7.77
C ALA A 11 5.84 6.83 -8.92
N SER A 12 4.52 6.60 -8.92
CA SER A 12 3.80 5.63 -9.75
C SER A 12 3.91 5.85 -11.26
N HIS A 13 4.27 7.05 -11.70
CA HIS A 13 4.57 7.31 -13.11
C HIS A 13 5.89 6.65 -13.55
N LEU A 14 6.90 6.59 -12.67
CA LEU A 14 8.26 6.14 -12.96
C LEU A 14 8.54 4.72 -12.47
N ALA A 15 7.88 4.26 -11.43
CA ALA A 15 8.05 2.93 -10.83
C ALA A 15 6.68 2.23 -10.67
N PRO A 16 6.65 0.89 -10.45
CA PRO A 16 5.38 0.19 -10.22
C PRO A 16 4.69 0.74 -8.98
N GLU A 17 3.43 1.15 -9.13
CA GLU A 17 2.63 1.72 -8.04
C GLU A 17 2.54 0.79 -6.82
N ASN A 18 2.43 1.37 -5.62
CA ASN A 18 2.26 0.62 -4.38
C ASN A 18 3.40 -0.38 -4.09
N THR A 19 4.63 -0.10 -4.57
CA THR A 19 5.83 -0.89 -4.24
C THR A 19 6.82 -0.09 -3.40
N LEU A 20 7.68 -0.80 -2.67
CA LEU A 20 8.73 -0.14 -1.87
C LEU A 20 9.66 0.70 -2.75
N THR A 21 9.93 0.25 -3.97
CA THR A 21 10.71 0.99 -4.97
C THR A 21 10.04 2.31 -5.34
N ALA A 22 8.71 2.32 -5.56
CA ALA A 22 7.98 3.54 -5.87
C ALA A 22 7.99 4.55 -4.71
N PHE A 23 7.86 4.08 -3.47
CA PHE A 23 7.89 4.96 -2.30
C PHE A 23 9.30 5.54 -2.06
N ARG A 24 10.36 4.74 -2.14
CA ARG A 24 11.74 5.22 -2.02
C ARG A 24 12.10 6.23 -3.12
N LEU A 25 11.64 5.96 -4.35
CA LEU A 25 11.84 6.89 -5.47
C LEU A 25 11.11 8.22 -5.24
N ALA A 26 9.88 8.19 -4.69
CA ALA A 26 9.14 9.41 -4.33
C ALA A 26 9.94 10.29 -3.35
N LYS A 27 10.61 9.67 -2.37
CA LYS A 27 11.50 10.38 -1.44
C LYS A 27 12.68 11.03 -2.17
N THR A 28 13.34 10.27 -3.04
CA THR A 28 14.48 10.77 -3.84
C THR A 28 14.08 11.96 -4.71
N LEU A 29 12.86 11.97 -5.23
CA LEU A 29 12.31 13.05 -6.04
C LEU A 29 11.81 14.25 -5.23
N GLY A 30 11.90 14.20 -3.90
CA GLY A 30 11.57 15.31 -3.01
C GLY A 30 10.09 15.43 -2.64
N ALA A 31 9.33 14.36 -2.74
CA ALA A 31 7.97 14.32 -2.18
C ALA A 31 7.99 14.50 -0.66
N ASP A 32 7.01 15.23 -0.12
CA ASP A 32 6.86 15.42 1.33
C ASP A 32 6.21 14.21 1.99
N GLY A 33 5.43 13.46 1.23
CA GLY A 33 4.73 12.27 1.65
C GLY A 33 4.35 11.39 0.47
N PHE A 34 3.70 10.28 0.75
CA PHE A 34 3.07 9.45 -0.26
C PHE A 34 1.68 8.98 0.19
N GLU A 35 0.94 8.50 -0.74
CA GLU A 35 -0.32 7.80 -0.52
C GLU A 35 -0.15 6.34 -0.92
N CYS A 36 -0.86 5.43 -0.23
CA CYS A 36 -0.90 4.00 -0.52
C CYS A 36 -2.26 3.39 -0.21
N ASP A 37 -2.57 2.28 -0.89
CA ASP A 37 -3.82 1.53 -0.76
C ASP A 37 -3.61 0.25 0.05
N VAL A 38 -4.37 0.03 1.12
CA VAL A 38 -4.25 -1.14 2.00
C VAL A 38 -5.43 -2.07 1.87
N GLN A 39 -5.15 -3.36 1.71
CA GLN A 39 -6.10 -4.47 1.68
C GLN A 39 -5.71 -5.54 2.71
N ILE A 40 -6.63 -6.47 2.99
CA ILE A 40 -6.39 -7.64 3.84
C ILE A 40 -6.42 -8.92 3.01
N THR A 41 -5.43 -9.80 3.21
CA THR A 41 -5.38 -11.15 2.63
C THR A 41 -6.32 -12.12 3.37
N ARG A 42 -6.54 -13.31 2.79
CA ARG A 42 -7.34 -14.38 3.43
C ARG A 42 -6.81 -14.75 4.81
N ASP A 43 -5.48 -14.84 4.95
CA ASP A 43 -4.77 -15.16 6.21
C ASP A 43 -4.45 -13.92 7.05
N ARG A 44 -5.15 -12.80 6.77
CA ARG A 44 -5.20 -11.59 7.58
C ARG A 44 -3.92 -10.72 7.61
N HIS A 45 -3.06 -10.79 6.59
CA HIS A 45 -1.97 -9.84 6.42
C HIS A 45 -2.48 -8.53 5.79
N LEU A 46 -1.96 -7.39 6.27
CA LEU A 46 -2.15 -6.09 5.63
C LEU A 46 -1.15 -5.97 4.47
N VAL A 47 -1.65 -5.87 3.25
CA VAL A 47 -0.85 -5.73 2.03
C VAL A 47 -1.17 -4.44 1.30
N VAL A 48 -0.20 -3.93 0.54
CA VAL A 48 -0.35 -2.63 -0.14
C VAL A 48 -0.52 -2.86 -1.64
N ALA A 49 -1.76 -2.68 -2.10
CA ALA A 49 -2.16 -2.80 -3.50
C ALA A 49 -3.49 -2.09 -3.75
N HIS A 50 -3.66 -1.48 -4.94
CA HIS A 50 -4.90 -0.79 -5.29
C HIS A 50 -5.98 -1.76 -5.76
N ASP A 51 -5.67 -2.61 -6.75
CA ASP A 51 -6.64 -3.51 -7.37
C ASP A 51 -6.84 -4.76 -6.51
N TYR A 52 -8.08 -5.22 -6.38
CA TYR A 52 -8.37 -6.50 -5.71
C TYR A 52 -7.85 -7.68 -6.53
N LEU A 53 -7.91 -7.57 -7.87
CA LEU A 53 -7.45 -8.61 -8.78
C LEU A 53 -5.97 -8.44 -9.13
N THR A 54 -5.23 -9.54 -9.15
CA THR A 54 -3.78 -9.55 -9.41
C THR A 54 -3.44 -9.58 -10.90
N ASP A 55 -4.38 -9.89 -11.78
CA ASP A 55 -4.20 -10.17 -13.21
C ASP A 55 -3.40 -9.10 -13.95
N LEU A 56 -3.81 -7.84 -13.81
CA LEU A 56 -3.23 -6.71 -14.54
C LEU A 56 -1.78 -6.42 -14.14
N LYS A 57 -1.41 -6.74 -12.92
CA LYS A 57 -0.08 -6.45 -12.38
C LYS A 57 0.87 -7.64 -12.47
N THR A 58 0.35 -8.85 -12.39
CA THR A 58 1.18 -10.06 -12.28
C THR A 58 1.04 -11.00 -13.46
N GLY A 59 -0.04 -10.88 -14.24
CA GLY A 59 -0.42 -11.86 -15.28
C GLY A 59 -0.95 -13.18 -14.73
N VAL A 60 -1.13 -13.28 -13.41
CA VAL A 60 -1.70 -14.46 -12.72
C VAL A 60 -3.05 -14.08 -12.14
N HIS A 61 -4.08 -14.87 -12.43
CA HIS A 61 -5.42 -14.63 -11.92
C HIS A 61 -5.51 -14.93 -10.43
N GLY A 62 -5.99 -13.95 -9.65
CA GLY A 62 -6.23 -14.08 -8.22
C GLY A 62 -6.97 -12.87 -7.69
N ASN A 63 -7.63 -13.05 -6.53
CA ASN A 63 -8.29 -11.99 -5.79
C ASN A 63 -7.62 -11.88 -4.42
N ILE A 64 -6.99 -10.75 -4.12
CA ILE A 64 -6.17 -10.55 -2.91
C ILE A 64 -6.88 -11.02 -1.63
N PRO A 65 -8.16 -10.65 -1.36
CA PRO A 65 -8.87 -11.11 -0.16
C PRO A 65 -9.13 -12.63 -0.09
N ASP A 66 -8.95 -13.36 -1.18
CA ASP A 66 -9.13 -14.82 -1.24
C ASP A 66 -7.77 -15.57 -1.30
N MET A 67 -6.64 -14.88 -1.27
CA MET A 67 -5.28 -15.44 -1.35
C MET A 67 -4.54 -15.33 -0.01
N ASP A 68 -3.69 -16.30 0.29
CA ASP A 68 -2.75 -16.20 1.40
C ASP A 68 -1.55 -15.35 1.02
N PHE A 69 -0.97 -14.68 2.01
CA PHE A 69 0.15 -13.77 1.80
C PHE A 69 1.36 -14.43 1.13
N ASP A 70 1.70 -15.65 1.55
CA ASP A 70 2.82 -16.39 0.98
C ASP A 70 2.66 -16.64 -0.52
N ASP A 71 1.43 -16.92 -0.99
CA ASP A 71 1.14 -17.08 -2.42
C ASP A 71 1.26 -15.75 -3.17
N LEU A 72 0.75 -14.65 -2.59
CA LEU A 72 0.89 -13.31 -3.15
C LEU A 72 2.35 -12.87 -3.27
N ARG A 73 3.19 -13.21 -2.31
CA ARG A 73 4.64 -12.89 -2.30
C ARG A 73 5.43 -13.64 -3.37
N GLN A 74 4.90 -14.72 -3.96
CA GLN A 74 5.53 -15.38 -5.12
C GLN A 74 5.33 -14.57 -6.41
N LEU A 75 4.26 -13.79 -6.52
CA LEU A 75 3.92 -13.06 -7.73
C LEU A 75 4.89 -11.89 -7.98
N ASP A 76 4.98 -11.47 -9.24
CA ASP A 76 5.80 -10.33 -9.68
C ASP A 76 4.89 -9.12 -9.91
N PHE A 77 4.96 -8.14 -9.01
CA PHE A 77 4.19 -6.90 -9.06
C PHE A 77 4.91 -5.75 -9.77
N GLY A 78 6.08 -6.00 -10.36
CA GLY A 78 6.89 -4.95 -11.01
C GLY A 78 7.01 -5.03 -12.52
N LYS A 79 7.11 -6.24 -13.07
CA LYS A 79 7.40 -6.48 -14.49
C LYS A 79 6.40 -5.82 -15.45
N TRP A 80 5.14 -5.67 -15.06
CA TRP A 80 4.11 -5.01 -15.86
C TRP A 80 4.46 -3.56 -16.18
N LYS A 81 5.20 -2.89 -15.29
CA LYS A 81 5.62 -1.49 -15.45
C LYS A 81 6.79 -1.37 -16.42
N SER A 82 7.84 -2.16 -16.20
CA SER A 82 9.03 -2.27 -17.03
C SER A 82 9.83 -3.51 -16.62
N PRO A 83 10.56 -4.15 -17.55
CA PRO A 83 11.42 -5.30 -17.23
C PRO A 83 12.46 -5.05 -16.13
N GLU A 84 12.89 -3.80 -15.92
CA GLU A 84 13.85 -3.42 -14.87
C GLU A 84 13.30 -3.61 -13.46
N PHE A 85 11.96 -3.62 -13.30
CA PHE A 85 11.28 -3.86 -12.03
C PHE A 85 10.85 -5.32 -11.83
N ALA A 86 11.30 -6.23 -12.71
CA ALA A 86 10.96 -7.63 -12.55
C ALA A 86 11.43 -8.16 -11.20
N GLY A 87 10.53 -8.89 -10.51
CA GLY A 87 10.80 -9.43 -9.19
C GLY A 87 10.34 -8.56 -8.02
N GLU A 88 9.84 -7.33 -8.26
CA GLU A 88 9.17 -6.55 -7.20
C GLU A 88 8.02 -7.34 -6.60
N LYS A 89 7.90 -7.26 -5.28
CA LYS A 89 6.89 -7.98 -4.52
C LYS A 89 5.82 -7.04 -3.99
N ILE A 90 4.61 -7.58 -3.78
CA ILE A 90 3.60 -6.87 -3.00
C ILE A 90 4.15 -6.61 -1.59
N PRO A 91 4.20 -5.37 -1.10
CA PRO A 91 4.69 -5.10 0.24
C PRO A 91 3.59 -5.31 1.29
N THR A 92 4.00 -5.61 2.52
CA THR A 92 3.11 -5.47 3.68
C THR A 92 3.01 -4.00 4.08
N LEU A 93 1.98 -3.67 4.87
CA LEU A 93 1.86 -2.32 5.44
C LEU A 93 3.06 -2.01 6.35
N GLU A 94 3.52 -2.94 7.15
CA GLU A 94 4.66 -2.76 8.04
C GLU A 94 5.94 -2.39 7.27
N GLU A 95 6.23 -3.08 6.15
CA GLU A 95 7.36 -2.73 5.27
C GLU A 95 7.22 -1.31 4.69
N VAL A 96 6.00 -0.88 4.38
CA VAL A 96 5.73 0.48 3.88
C VAL A 96 5.88 1.50 4.99
N LEU A 97 5.42 1.21 6.22
CA LEU A 97 5.57 2.10 7.38
C LEU A 97 7.04 2.31 7.77
N GLU A 98 7.92 1.31 7.56
CA GLU A 98 9.37 1.51 7.71
C GLU A 98 9.90 2.58 6.76
N VAL A 99 9.48 2.56 5.49
CA VAL A 99 9.86 3.59 4.50
C VAL A 99 9.24 4.94 4.84
N ALA A 100 8.05 4.96 5.42
CA ALA A 100 7.33 6.17 5.80
C ALA A 100 8.02 6.99 6.90
N GLN A 101 8.92 6.38 7.70
CA GLN A 101 9.68 7.10 8.74
C GLN A 101 10.39 8.35 8.20
N ASP A 102 10.88 8.28 6.97
CA ASP A 102 11.61 9.36 6.30
C ASP A 102 10.72 10.48 5.74
N PHE A 103 9.40 10.31 5.76
CA PHE A 103 8.44 11.26 5.21
C PHE A 103 7.80 12.12 6.31
N ARG A 104 7.21 13.24 5.88
CA ARG A 104 6.47 14.15 6.76
C ARG A 104 5.03 13.72 6.97
N MET A 105 4.46 13.00 5.98
CA MET A 105 3.06 12.57 5.99
C MET A 105 2.88 11.33 5.12
N ILE A 106 1.98 10.47 5.53
CA ILE A 106 1.48 9.35 4.72
C ILE A 106 -0.05 9.38 4.69
N HIS A 107 -0.62 9.12 3.52
CA HIS A 107 -2.04 8.88 3.35
C HIS A 107 -2.23 7.38 3.13
N ILE A 108 -3.07 6.75 3.92
CA ILE A 108 -3.38 5.33 3.83
C ILE A 108 -4.85 5.21 3.45
N GLU A 109 -5.12 4.79 2.21
CA GLU A 109 -6.47 4.47 1.78
C GLU A 109 -6.83 3.05 2.20
N LEU A 110 -7.89 2.93 3.00
CA LEU A 110 -8.44 1.65 3.42
C LEU A 110 -9.38 1.12 2.34
N LYS A 111 -9.11 -0.10 1.86
CA LYS A 111 -9.89 -0.78 0.82
C LYS A 111 -10.55 -2.05 1.39
N PRO A 112 -11.62 -1.91 2.18
CA PRO A 112 -12.34 -3.08 2.69
C PRO A 112 -13.03 -3.80 1.54
N TYR A 113 -12.94 -5.13 1.53
CA TYR A 113 -13.58 -5.97 0.53
C TYR A 113 -14.91 -6.52 1.05
N LEU A 114 -16.01 -5.88 0.65
CA LEU A 114 -17.36 -6.19 1.15
C LEU A 114 -17.41 -6.07 2.69
N ASP A 115 -18.32 -6.79 3.33
CA ASP A 115 -18.46 -6.81 4.80
C ASP A 115 -17.43 -7.73 5.52
N ARG A 116 -16.38 -8.17 4.81
CA ARG A 116 -15.39 -9.10 5.38
C ARG A 116 -14.28 -8.44 6.21
N ASP A 117 -14.05 -7.17 5.99
CA ASP A 117 -12.87 -6.48 6.51
C ASP A 117 -13.23 -5.40 7.53
N GLU A 118 -14.25 -5.64 8.37
CA GLU A 118 -14.65 -4.73 9.45
C GLU A 118 -13.48 -4.33 10.37
N GLU A 119 -12.49 -5.23 10.53
CA GLU A 119 -11.33 -5.00 11.38
C GLU A 119 -10.16 -4.28 10.68
N ILE A 120 -10.26 -3.94 9.36
CA ILE A 120 -9.13 -3.32 8.63
C ILE A 120 -8.70 -2.02 9.27
N VAL A 121 -9.65 -1.23 9.77
CA VAL A 121 -9.39 0.07 10.40
C VAL A 121 -8.56 -0.12 11.66
N ASP A 122 -9.03 -0.97 12.58
CA ASP A 122 -8.35 -1.20 13.86
C ASP A 122 -6.94 -1.75 13.64
N ARG A 123 -6.78 -2.70 12.72
CA ARG A 123 -5.47 -3.29 12.41
C ARG A 123 -4.50 -2.28 11.78
N VAL A 124 -4.98 -1.40 10.91
CA VAL A 124 -4.14 -0.33 10.33
C VAL A 124 -3.77 0.70 11.39
N ILE A 125 -4.71 1.05 12.29
CA ILE A 125 -4.43 1.94 13.43
C ILE A 125 -3.34 1.31 14.31
N ASP A 126 -3.48 0.04 14.69
CA ASP A 126 -2.48 -0.67 15.51
C ASP A 126 -1.11 -0.65 14.85
N ALA A 127 -1.02 -0.98 13.54
CA ALA A 127 0.23 -0.95 12.80
C ALA A 127 0.87 0.46 12.77
N VAL A 128 0.07 1.51 12.59
CA VAL A 128 0.54 2.91 12.60
C VAL A 128 1.06 3.31 13.98
N LEU A 129 0.35 2.92 15.05
CA LEU A 129 0.76 3.19 16.43
C LEU A 129 2.06 2.44 16.78
N ASP A 130 2.16 1.16 16.41
CA ASP A 130 3.36 0.34 16.64
C ASP A 130 4.58 0.91 15.89
N ALA A 131 4.36 1.54 14.73
CA ALA A 131 5.40 2.22 13.97
C ALA A 131 5.74 3.63 14.50
N GLY A 132 4.95 4.19 15.44
CA GLY A 132 5.11 5.56 15.97
C GLY A 132 4.85 6.65 14.92
N LEU A 133 3.88 6.43 14.02
CA LEU A 133 3.57 7.32 12.90
C LEU A 133 2.22 8.04 13.01
N GLU A 134 1.56 8.00 14.17
CA GLU A 134 0.23 8.57 14.42
C GLU A 134 0.14 10.07 14.06
N GLU A 135 1.20 10.83 14.31
CA GLU A 135 1.29 12.26 13.98
C GLU A 135 1.48 12.54 12.47
N LYS A 136 1.81 11.51 11.68
CA LYS A 136 2.11 11.61 10.25
C LYS A 136 1.07 10.92 9.37
N ALA A 137 0.26 10.02 9.93
CA ALA A 137 -0.68 9.20 9.18
C ALA A 137 -2.04 9.89 9.02
N VAL A 138 -2.60 9.79 7.83
CA VAL A 138 -3.99 10.16 7.52
C VAL A 138 -4.67 8.93 6.93
N LEU A 139 -5.74 8.47 7.57
CA LEU A 139 -6.54 7.35 7.06
C LEU A 139 -7.70 7.88 6.22
N THR A 140 -7.89 7.30 5.06
CA THR A 140 -8.98 7.62 4.13
C THR A 140 -9.67 6.35 3.64
N SER A 141 -10.92 6.45 3.22
CA SER A 141 -11.64 5.37 2.55
C SER A 141 -12.77 5.94 1.69
N PHE A 142 -13.07 5.30 0.58
CA PHE A 142 -14.31 5.54 -0.17
C PHE A 142 -15.51 4.83 0.46
N GLU A 143 -15.27 3.85 1.32
CA GLU A 143 -16.31 3.14 2.07
C GLU A 143 -16.59 3.86 3.39
N TYR A 144 -17.71 4.60 3.43
CA TYR A 144 -18.09 5.42 4.60
C TYR A 144 -18.17 4.62 5.92
N GLY A 145 -18.58 3.36 5.84
CA GLY A 145 -18.66 2.45 7.00
C GLY A 145 -17.30 2.13 7.61
N ALA A 146 -16.23 2.15 6.81
CA ALA A 146 -14.88 1.80 7.25
C ALA A 146 -14.22 2.85 8.18
N LEU A 147 -14.75 4.07 8.27
CA LEU A 147 -14.16 5.16 9.06
C LEU A 147 -14.97 5.49 10.32
N ARG A 148 -15.82 4.58 10.82
CA ARG A 148 -16.68 4.78 11.99
C ARG A 148 -16.27 3.98 13.20
#